data_3d591d90ffe6d68e9a224b05e077d067
#
_entry.id   3d591d90ffe6d68e9a224b05e077d067
#
_cell.length_a   1.000
_cell.length_b   1.000
_cell.length_c   1.000
_cell.angle_alpha   90.00
_cell.angle_beta   90.00
_cell.angle_gamma   90.00
#
_symmetry.space_group_name_H-M   'P 1'
#
loop_
_entity.id
_entity.type
_entity.pdbx_description
1 polymer ?
#
loop_
_entity_poly.entity_id
_entity_poly.type
_entity_poly.pdbx_seq_one_letter_code
_entity_poly.pdbx_strand_id
1 'polypeptide(L)'
;VIDVGLRPIFAPEFNRCMELNELTALSPIDGRYRGKTHQLAPFLSEWGLMKYRVQVEVEYFIALGNESGVGVRSASDAEKAALRDIYRNFSETDAGEIKDFERVTNHDVKAVEYFLKEKMKAMGLEESLEFVHFGLTSQDVNNTAIPLSLKAATTEVVLPQLREIRATLLAQARQWRDIPMLARTHGQPASPVTLGKEWAVFVNRLDAQLDELETFEYGAKFGGATGQFNAHAVAFPSVDWIKFANAFVEGQLGLKRSQITTQIEHYDGLAAWCDLMRRIHIILMDMCRDVWTYISLDYFKQQIKAGEVGSSAMPHKVNPIDFENAEGNFGVANALLQHFAEKLPVSRMQRDLTDSTVLRNLSVPLGHGMVAFASMQKGLGKLLLNADRMESDLQANWAVVAEGIQTILRREGYPKPYEALKALTRQNTVIDESAIGAFIEGLDVSEAIKYELRRLSPSNYIGLSAQLVDTLKDR
;
A
#
# COMPACT_ATOMS: atom_id res chain seq x y z
N VAL A 1 -62.60 -27.17 -19.34
CA VAL A 1 -61.72 -26.40 -18.47
C VAL A 1 -60.71 -27.38 -17.91
N ILE A 2 -59.50 -27.41 -18.50
CA ILE A 2 -58.39 -28.24 -18.04
C ILE A 2 -57.64 -27.39 -16.99
N ASP A 3 -57.71 -27.83 -15.76
CA ASP A 3 -56.90 -27.24 -14.69
C ASP A 3 -55.45 -27.72 -14.80
N VAL A 4 -54.59 -26.89 -15.36
CA VAL A 4 -53.15 -27.15 -15.41
C VAL A 4 -52.53 -26.59 -14.13
N GLY A 5 -52.46 -27.46 -13.14
CA GLY A 5 -51.78 -27.17 -11.89
C GLY A 5 -50.29 -26.86 -12.11
N LEU A 6 -49.97 -25.58 -12.27
CA LEU A 6 -48.61 -25.05 -12.18
C LEU A 6 -48.13 -25.15 -10.73
N ARG A 7 -47.39 -26.20 -10.41
CA ARG A 7 -46.55 -26.24 -9.21
C ARG A 7 -45.49 -25.15 -9.35
N PRO A 8 -45.28 -24.29 -8.38
CA PRO A 8 -44.17 -23.35 -8.41
C PRO A 8 -42.85 -24.16 -8.31
N ILE A 9 -42.04 -24.04 -9.36
CA ILE A 9 -40.76 -24.77 -9.53
C ILE A 9 -39.65 -24.26 -8.59
N PHE A 10 -39.91 -23.23 -7.82
CA PHE A 10 -38.97 -22.70 -6.85
C PHE A 10 -39.69 -22.33 -5.52
N ALA A 11 -39.77 -23.32 -4.62
CA ALA A 11 -39.76 -22.98 -3.21
C ALA A 11 -38.29 -22.92 -2.79
N PRO A 12 -37.73 -21.78 -2.47
CA PRO A 12 -36.35 -21.74 -2.01
C PRO A 12 -36.27 -22.33 -0.61
N GLU A 13 -35.52 -23.40 -0.45
CA GLU A 13 -34.93 -23.79 0.82
C GLU A 13 -33.87 -22.74 1.24
N PHE A 14 -34.23 -21.46 1.24
CA PHE A 14 -33.36 -20.33 1.54
C PHE A 14 -33.25 -20.02 3.03
N ASN A 15 -33.52 -20.95 3.93
CA ASN A 15 -33.45 -20.71 5.37
C ASN A 15 -32.37 -21.54 6.11
N ARG A 16 -31.38 -22.08 5.43
CA ARG A 16 -30.14 -22.50 6.10
C ARG A 16 -29.15 -21.35 6.01
N CYS A 17 -29.07 -20.56 7.09
CA CYS A 17 -27.94 -19.65 7.30
C CYS A 17 -26.65 -20.51 7.24
N MET A 18 -25.84 -20.36 6.19
CA MET A 18 -24.57 -21.05 6.07
C MET A 18 -23.63 -20.51 7.14
N GLU A 19 -22.94 -21.40 7.84
CA GLU A 19 -21.90 -20.99 8.77
C GLU A 19 -20.78 -20.24 8.04
N LEU A 20 -20.32 -19.12 8.61
CA LEU A 20 -19.27 -18.29 8.02
C LEU A 20 -17.92 -19.02 8.08
N ASN A 21 -17.35 -19.28 6.92
CA ASN A 21 -15.99 -19.82 6.77
C ASN A 21 -15.41 -19.34 5.43
N GLU A 22 -14.19 -19.79 5.09
CA GLU A 22 -13.50 -19.34 3.87
C GLU A 22 -14.26 -19.64 2.56
N LEU A 23 -15.14 -20.66 2.54
CA LEU A 23 -15.92 -21.02 1.36
C LEU A 23 -17.24 -20.25 1.28
N THR A 24 -17.77 -19.81 2.42
CA THR A 24 -19.09 -19.16 2.51
C THR A 24 -19.00 -17.64 2.69
N ALA A 25 -17.79 -17.10 2.91
CA ALA A 25 -17.55 -15.66 3.02
C ALA A 25 -17.85 -14.96 1.69
N LEU A 26 -18.62 -13.86 1.77
CA LEU A 26 -18.96 -13.05 0.58
C LEU A 26 -17.76 -12.25 0.07
N SER A 27 -16.92 -11.76 0.96
CA SER A 27 -15.69 -11.07 0.57
C SER A 27 -14.58 -12.08 0.27
N PRO A 28 -13.91 -11.98 -0.90
CA PRO A 28 -12.77 -12.83 -1.20
C PRO A 28 -11.59 -12.61 -0.24
N ILE A 29 -11.52 -11.45 0.42
CA ILE A 29 -10.48 -11.12 1.40
C ILE A 29 -10.58 -12.03 2.62
N ASP A 30 -11.79 -12.27 3.14
CA ASP A 30 -12.05 -13.14 4.29
C ASP A 30 -12.25 -14.61 3.89
N GLY A 31 -12.55 -14.88 2.61
CA GLY A 31 -12.67 -16.21 2.04
C GLY A 31 -11.37 -16.66 1.37
N ARG A 32 -11.40 -16.71 0.03
CA ARG A 32 -10.33 -17.22 -0.85
C ARG A 32 -8.92 -16.72 -0.49
N TYR A 33 -8.78 -15.48 -0.01
CA TYR A 33 -7.50 -14.85 0.27
C TYR A 33 -7.17 -14.74 1.75
N ARG A 34 -7.96 -15.35 2.64
CA ARG A 34 -7.76 -15.27 4.09
C ARG A 34 -6.31 -15.58 4.52
N GLY A 35 -5.69 -16.59 3.89
CA GLY A 35 -4.29 -16.96 4.16
C GLY A 35 -3.27 -15.84 3.88
N LYS A 36 -3.62 -14.82 3.09
CA LYS A 36 -2.75 -13.68 2.77
C LYS A 36 -3.11 -12.41 3.57
N THR A 37 -4.31 -12.34 4.12
CA THR A 37 -4.88 -11.10 4.70
C THR A 37 -5.05 -11.17 6.22
N HIS A 38 -5.02 -12.37 6.82
CA HIS A 38 -5.28 -12.59 8.25
C HIS A 38 -4.41 -11.74 9.19
N GLN A 39 -3.20 -11.36 8.74
CA GLN A 39 -2.28 -10.50 9.50
C GLN A 39 -2.87 -9.11 9.79
N LEU A 40 -3.86 -8.64 9.02
CA LEU A 40 -4.56 -7.38 9.27
C LEU A 40 -5.65 -7.50 10.36
N ALA A 41 -6.11 -8.71 10.66
CA ALA A 41 -7.23 -8.92 11.58
C ALA A 41 -6.99 -8.35 12.99
N PRO A 42 -5.81 -8.46 13.62
CA PRO A 42 -5.56 -7.89 14.94
C PRO A 42 -5.71 -6.36 15.01
N PHE A 43 -5.69 -5.69 13.89
CA PHE A 43 -5.73 -4.23 13.78
C PHE A 43 -7.07 -3.73 13.24
N LEU A 44 -7.56 -4.31 12.15
CA LEU A 44 -8.61 -3.71 11.30
C LEU A 44 -9.91 -4.55 11.24
N SER A 45 -10.02 -5.62 12.01
CA SER A 45 -11.28 -6.33 12.22
C SER A 45 -12.16 -5.62 13.27
N GLU A 46 -13.40 -6.08 13.44
CA GLU A 46 -14.28 -5.61 14.53
C GLU A 46 -13.65 -5.89 15.91
N TRP A 47 -13.01 -7.05 16.08
CA TRP A 47 -12.21 -7.37 17.27
C TRP A 47 -11.06 -6.38 17.47
N GLY A 48 -10.32 -6.07 16.42
CA GLY A 48 -9.23 -5.09 16.45
C GLY A 48 -9.75 -3.71 16.86
N LEU A 49 -10.84 -3.23 16.26
CA LEU A 49 -11.45 -1.96 16.61
C LEU A 49 -11.86 -1.89 18.09
N MET A 50 -12.47 -2.96 18.64
CA MET A 50 -12.82 -3.04 20.05
C MET A 50 -11.58 -2.97 20.94
N LYS A 51 -10.53 -3.74 20.62
CA LYS A 51 -9.26 -3.72 21.34
C LYS A 51 -8.66 -2.31 21.43
N TYR A 52 -8.61 -1.59 20.30
CA TYR A 52 -8.05 -0.24 20.28
C TYR A 52 -8.94 0.78 21.00
N ARG A 53 -10.26 0.62 20.98
CA ARG A 53 -11.18 1.44 21.80
C ARG A 53 -10.93 1.20 23.31
N VAL A 54 -10.80 -0.06 23.72
CA VAL A 54 -10.44 -0.41 25.11
C VAL A 54 -9.10 0.20 25.48
N GLN A 55 -8.10 0.14 24.62
CA GLN A 55 -6.79 0.75 24.85
C GLN A 55 -6.91 2.26 25.09
N VAL A 56 -7.63 2.98 24.23
CA VAL A 56 -7.82 4.43 24.36
C VAL A 56 -8.52 4.78 25.68
N GLU A 57 -9.59 4.08 26.02
CA GLU A 57 -10.34 4.33 27.25
C GLU A 57 -9.49 4.05 28.52
N VAL A 58 -8.72 2.96 28.53
CA VAL A 58 -7.82 2.61 29.63
C VAL A 58 -6.73 3.67 29.78
N GLU A 59 -6.06 4.04 28.68
CA GLU A 59 -4.99 5.02 28.74
C GLU A 59 -5.51 6.42 29.11
N TYR A 60 -6.73 6.76 28.66
CA TYR A 60 -7.40 8.00 29.07
C TYR A 60 -7.70 8.01 30.56
N PHE A 61 -8.29 6.92 31.12
CA PHE A 61 -8.56 6.79 32.53
C PHE A 61 -7.27 6.95 33.37
N ILE A 62 -6.18 6.31 32.95
CA ILE A 62 -4.86 6.44 33.61
C ILE A 62 -4.35 7.88 33.53
N ALA A 63 -4.50 8.54 32.39
CA ALA A 63 -4.09 9.94 32.21
C ALA A 63 -4.88 10.89 33.11
N LEU A 64 -6.22 10.71 33.22
CA LEU A 64 -7.06 11.48 34.14
C LEU A 64 -6.61 11.33 35.61
N GLY A 65 -6.30 10.11 36.04
CA GLY A 65 -5.81 9.86 37.40
C GLY A 65 -4.44 10.48 37.71
N ASN A 66 -3.68 10.82 36.67
CA ASN A 66 -2.41 11.55 36.83
C ASN A 66 -2.58 13.08 36.79
N GLU A 67 -3.76 13.58 36.40
CA GLU A 67 -4.04 15.02 36.33
C GLU A 67 -4.55 15.52 37.68
N SER A 68 -3.69 16.27 38.40
CA SER A 68 -3.95 16.71 39.76
C SER A 68 -5.19 17.58 39.94
N GLY A 69 -5.64 18.26 38.88
CA GLY A 69 -6.81 19.13 38.89
C GLY A 69 -8.15 18.39 38.79
N VAL A 70 -8.15 17.08 38.47
CA VAL A 70 -9.38 16.29 38.27
C VAL A 70 -9.83 15.60 39.56
N GLY A 71 -8.93 15.37 40.52
CA GLY A 71 -9.28 14.76 41.80
C GLY A 71 -9.62 13.28 41.77
N VAL A 72 -9.42 12.60 40.64
CA VAL A 72 -9.49 11.13 40.55
C VAL A 72 -8.29 10.52 41.26
N ARG A 73 -8.49 9.47 42.03
CA ARG A 73 -7.40 8.71 42.61
C ARG A 73 -6.48 8.17 41.52
N SER A 74 -5.21 8.55 41.57
CA SER A 74 -4.22 7.96 40.67
C SER A 74 -4.10 6.46 40.95
N ALA A 75 -4.19 5.65 39.92
CA ALA A 75 -3.95 4.22 40.04
C ALA A 75 -2.49 3.95 40.35
N SER A 76 -2.22 2.98 41.23
CA SER A 76 -0.87 2.48 41.53
C SER A 76 -0.26 1.83 40.26
N ASP A 77 1.05 1.62 40.25
CA ASP A 77 1.72 0.99 39.10
C ASP A 77 1.20 -0.44 38.84
N ALA A 78 0.85 -1.17 39.89
CA ALA A 78 0.23 -2.50 39.77
C ALA A 78 -1.16 -2.42 39.13
N GLU A 79 -2.00 -1.45 39.53
CA GLU A 79 -3.31 -1.22 38.96
C GLU A 79 -3.21 -0.73 37.50
N LYS A 80 -2.27 0.16 37.18
CA LYS A 80 -1.98 0.58 35.80
C LYS A 80 -1.57 -0.58 34.92
N ALA A 81 -0.73 -1.49 35.44
CA ALA A 81 -0.36 -2.70 34.72
C ALA A 81 -1.57 -3.60 34.46
N ALA A 82 -2.40 -3.84 35.48
CA ALA A 82 -3.61 -4.66 35.37
C ALA A 82 -4.64 -4.05 34.40
N LEU A 83 -4.83 -2.73 34.43
CA LEU A 83 -5.68 -2.01 33.48
C LEU A 83 -5.18 -2.18 32.03
N ARG A 84 -3.87 -2.05 31.81
CA ARG A 84 -3.25 -2.24 30.51
C ARG A 84 -3.35 -3.67 30.00
N ASP A 85 -3.34 -4.64 30.91
CA ASP A 85 -3.49 -6.05 30.55
C ASP A 85 -4.87 -6.36 29.96
N ILE A 86 -5.92 -5.57 30.24
CA ILE A 86 -7.25 -5.72 29.62
C ILE A 86 -7.14 -5.62 28.08
N TYR A 87 -6.38 -4.65 27.54
CA TYR A 87 -6.25 -4.53 26.08
C TYR A 87 -5.05 -5.29 25.51
N ARG A 88 -4.00 -5.54 26.30
CA ARG A 88 -2.83 -6.33 25.86
C ARG A 88 -3.18 -7.79 25.64
N ASN A 89 -4.00 -8.33 26.55
CA ASN A 89 -4.46 -9.71 26.54
C ASN A 89 -5.91 -9.83 26.05
N PHE A 90 -6.40 -8.82 25.28
CA PHE A 90 -7.77 -8.78 24.80
C PHE A 90 -8.10 -10.03 23.97
N SER A 91 -9.16 -10.73 24.34
CA SER A 91 -9.54 -12.02 23.78
C SER A 91 -10.83 -11.94 22.94
N GLU A 92 -11.16 -13.01 22.20
CA GLU A 92 -12.46 -13.14 21.53
C GLU A 92 -13.61 -13.20 22.55
N THR A 93 -13.37 -13.73 23.75
CA THR A 93 -14.36 -13.72 24.85
C THR A 93 -14.65 -12.31 25.29
N ASP A 94 -13.64 -11.46 25.49
CA ASP A 94 -13.83 -10.05 25.84
C ASP A 94 -14.61 -9.29 24.75
N ALA A 95 -14.30 -9.55 23.48
CA ALA A 95 -15.06 -9.00 22.37
C ALA A 95 -16.53 -9.47 22.40
N GLY A 96 -16.77 -10.73 22.74
CA GLY A 96 -18.09 -11.29 22.93
C GLY A 96 -18.87 -10.60 24.05
N GLU A 97 -18.26 -10.35 25.21
CA GLU A 97 -18.84 -9.57 26.31
C GLU A 97 -19.24 -8.16 25.89
N ILE A 98 -18.40 -7.47 25.12
CA ILE A 98 -18.72 -6.14 24.55
C ILE A 98 -19.93 -6.25 23.62
N LYS A 99 -20.01 -7.27 22.77
CA LYS A 99 -21.16 -7.47 21.86
C LYS A 99 -22.44 -7.78 22.61
N ASP A 100 -22.36 -8.44 23.77
CA ASP A 100 -23.51 -8.68 24.64
C ASP A 100 -24.07 -7.36 25.20
N PHE A 101 -23.21 -6.45 25.65
CA PHE A 101 -23.64 -5.09 26.05
C PHE A 101 -24.18 -4.31 24.86
N GLU A 102 -23.56 -4.39 23.68
CA GLU A 102 -24.01 -3.67 22.49
C GLU A 102 -25.40 -4.12 22.05
N ARG A 103 -25.72 -5.42 22.13
CA ARG A 103 -27.07 -5.92 21.81
C ARG A 103 -28.19 -5.31 22.66
N VAL A 104 -27.88 -4.96 23.91
CA VAL A 104 -28.86 -4.32 24.83
C VAL A 104 -28.89 -2.81 24.65
N THR A 105 -27.74 -2.17 24.51
CA THR A 105 -27.62 -0.70 24.47
C THR A 105 -27.83 -0.12 23.08
N ASN A 106 -27.68 -0.94 22.02
CA ASN A 106 -27.62 -0.53 20.61
C ASN A 106 -26.60 0.59 20.36
N HIS A 107 -25.48 0.55 21.12
CA HIS A 107 -24.44 1.57 21.04
C HIS A 107 -23.05 0.96 21.32
N ASP A 108 -22.21 0.90 20.30
CA ASP A 108 -20.92 0.20 20.27
C ASP A 108 -19.87 0.76 21.28
N VAL A 109 -19.69 2.08 21.33
CA VAL A 109 -18.73 2.70 22.27
C VAL A 109 -19.24 2.65 23.72
N LYS A 110 -20.55 2.80 23.94
CA LYS A 110 -21.13 2.65 25.28
C LYS A 110 -20.96 1.21 25.82
N ALA A 111 -21.00 0.23 24.94
CA ALA A 111 -20.73 -1.16 25.30
C ALA A 111 -19.29 -1.35 25.81
N VAL A 112 -18.30 -0.70 25.20
CA VAL A 112 -16.91 -0.69 25.68
C VAL A 112 -16.80 -0.06 27.06
N GLU A 113 -17.48 1.04 27.33
CA GLU A 113 -17.52 1.68 28.66
C GLU A 113 -18.07 0.71 29.71
N TYR A 114 -19.20 0.03 29.46
CA TYR A 114 -19.77 -0.94 30.41
C TYR A 114 -18.85 -2.11 30.65
N PHE A 115 -18.27 -2.67 29.60
CA PHE A 115 -17.25 -3.73 29.72
C PHE A 115 -16.10 -3.33 30.63
N LEU A 116 -15.54 -2.14 30.45
CA LEU A 116 -14.45 -1.63 31.27
C LEU A 116 -14.88 -1.44 32.72
N LYS A 117 -16.07 -0.89 32.97
CA LYS A 117 -16.61 -0.72 34.32
C LYS A 117 -16.73 -2.07 35.06
N GLU A 118 -17.15 -3.14 34.40
CA GLU A 118 -17.22 -4.47 35.00
C GLU A 118 -15.82 -5.05 35.27
N LYS A 119 -14.84 -4.90 34.36
CA LYS A 119 -13.44 -5.31 34.62
C LYS A 119 -12.83 -4.52 35.78
N MET A 120 -13.09 -3.21 35.87
CA MET A 120 -12.59 -2.36 36.96
C MET A 120 -13.23 -2.68 38.32
N LYS A 121 -14.51 -3.04 38.36
CA LYS A 121 -15.15 -3.58 39.56
C LYS A 121 -14.44 -4.82 40.08
N ALA A 122 -14.13 -5.77 39.18
CA ALA A 122 -13.41 -6.98 39.56
C ALA A 122 -11.99 -6.71 40.09
N MET A 123 -11.46 -5.52 39.81
CA MET A 123 -10.16 -5.05 40.34
C MET A 123 -10.27 -4.24 41.61
N GLY A 124 -11.47 -4.00 42.16
CA GLY A 124 -11.68 -3.17 43.36
C GLY A 124 -11.54 -1.66 43.12
N LEU A 125 -11.86 -1.20 41.89
CA LEU A 125 -11.78 0.21 41.49
C LEU A 125 -13.15 0.89 41.40
N GLU A 126 -14.14 0.44 42.19
CA GLU A 126 -15.54 0.90 42.12
C GLU A 126 -15.68 2.42 42.32
N GLU A 127 -14.87 3.03 43.16
CA GLU A 127 -14.91 4.48 43.47
C GLU A 127 -14.59 5.36 42.22
N SER A 128 -13.92 4.79 41.22
CA SER A 128 -13.44 5.52 40.05
C SER A 128 -14.23 5.22 38.76
N LEU A 129 -15.28 4.38 38.81
CA LEU A 129 -16.01 3.92 37.62
C LEU A 129 -16.64 5.04 36.80
N GLU A 130 -17.09 6.11 37.45
CA GLU A 130 -17.73 7.24 36.75
C GLU A 130 -16.73 8.12 35.96
N PHE A 131 -15.44 7.88 36.12
CA PHE A 131 -14.39 8.51 35.31
C PHE A 131 -14.01 7.72 34.04
N VAL A 132 -14.56 6.54 33.84
CA VAL A 132 -14.52 5.87 32.52
C VAL A 132 -15.32 6.69 31.54
N HIS A 133 -14.77 6.99 30.36
CA HIS A 133 -15.42 7.82 29.34
C HIS A 133 -15.79 9.25 29.80
N PHE A 134 -15.14 9.76 30.84
CA PHE A 134 -15.49 11.05 31.45
C PHE A 134 -15.33 12.20 30.46
N GLY A 135 -16.41 12.95 30.21
CA GLY A 135 -16.44 14.11 29.31
C GLY A 135 -16.26 13.79 27.83
N LEU A 136 -16.04 12.53 27.44
CA LEU A 136 -15.82 12.11 26.07
C LEU A 136 -17.12 11.97 25.29
N THR A 137 -16.99 11.96 23.98
CA THR A 137 -17.97 11.44 23.04
C THR A 137 -17.38 10.24 22.29
N SER A 138 -18.24 9.43 21.69
CA SER A 138 -17.80 8.24 20.93
C SER A 138 -16.70 8.54 19.93
N GLN A 139 -16.68 9.76 19.37
CA GLN A 139 -15.67 10.12 18.37
C GLN A 139 -14.32 10.55 18.97
N ASP A 140 -14.24 10.88 20.25
CA ASP A 140 -12.96 11.00 20.92
C ASP A 140 -12.25 9.64 20.99
N VAL A 141 -13.04 8.57 21.17
CA VAL A 141 -12.53 7.19 21.18
C VAL A 141 -12.27 6.68 19.77
N ASN A 142 -13.19 6.84 18.83
CA ASN A 142 -13.04 6.35 17.46
C ASN A 142 -11.95 7.09 16.68
N ASN A 143 -11.90 8.43 16.78
CA ASN A 143 -10.90 9.24 16.09
C ASN A 143 -9.51 9.26 16.77
N THR A 144 -9.30 8.39 17.73
CA THR A 144 -8.00 8.03 18.29
C THR A 144 -7.71 6.54 18.08
N ALA A 145 -8.68 5.65 18.32
CA ALA A 145 -8.52 4.21 18.14
C ALA A 145 -8.25 3.81 16.67
N ILE A 146 -9.00 4.38 15.71
CA ILE A 146 -8.86 4.07 14.29
C ILE A 146 -7.48 4.50 13.74
N PRO A 147 -7.02 5.76 13.91
CA PRO A 147 -5.70 6.12 13.44
C PRO A 147 -4.58 5.36 14.18
N LEU A 148 -4.77 5.01 15.45
CA LEU A 148 -3.81 4.20 16.20
C LEU A 148 -3.69 2.78 15.62
N SER A 149 -4.81 2.14 15.33
CA SER A 149 -4.84 0.82 14.70
C SER A 149 -4.31 0.84 13.26
N LEU A 150 -4.64 1.87 12.48
CA LEU A 150 -4.12 2.04 11.12
C LEU A 150 -2.61 2.25 11.12
N LYS A 151 -2.08 3.07 12.04
CA LYS A 151 -0.64 3.26 12.25
C LYS A 151 0.05 1.92 12.54
N ALA A 152 -0.49 1.15 13.47
CA ALA A 152 0.04 -0.16 13.83
C ALA A 152 -0.01 -1.14 12.64
N ALA A 153 -1.14 -1.26 11.95
CA ALA A 153 -1.29 -2.09 10.75
C ALA A 153 -0.29 -1.69 9.65
N THR A 154 -0.10 -0.39 9.44
CA THR A 154 0.86 0.12 8.45
C THR A 154 2.29 -0.25 8.84
N THR A 155 2.67 -0.01 10.10
CA THR A 155 4.04 -0.22 10.57
C THR A 155 4.41 -1.70 10.69
N GLU A 156 3.48 -2.53 11.20
CA GLU A 156 3.76 -3.93 11.53
C GLU A 156 3.47 -4.91 10.38
N VAL A 157 2.60 -4.53 9.43
CA VAL A 157 2.16 -5.43 8.35
C VAL A 157 2.49 -4.89 6.97
N VAL A 158 2.07 -3.66 6.64
CA VAL A 158 2.18 -3.12 5.27
C VAL A 158 3.63 -2.75 4.92
N LEU A 159 4.28 -1.97 5.77
CA LEU A 159 5.67 -1.52 5.55
C LEU A 159 6.67 -2.68 5.40
N PRO A 160 6.63 -3.74 6.24
CA PRO A 160 7.53 -4.88 6.05
C PRO A 160 7.40 -5.54 4.68
N GLN A 161 6.18 -5.70 4.15
CA GLN A 161 5.97 -6.30 2.83
C GLN A 161 6.43 -5.38 1.69
N LEU A 162 6.20 -4.07 1.80
CA LEU A 162 6.69 -3.10 0.84
C LEU A 162 8.23 -3.05 0.81
N ARG A 163 8.87 -3.12 1.99
CA ARG A 163 10.34 -3.21 2.10
C ARG A 163 10.88 -4.50 1.49
N GLU A 164 10.19 -5.62 1.66
CA GLU A 164 10.55 -6.90 1.05
C GLU A 164 10.48 -6.83 -0.49
N ILE A 165 9.40 -6.28 -1.05
CA ILE A 165 9.27 -6.05 -2.49
C ILE A 165 10.42 -5.15 -2.98
N ARG A 166 10.62 -4.02 -2.32
CA ARG A 166 11.71 -3.09 -2.64
C ARG A 166 13.07 -3.76 -2.62
N ALA A 167 13.36 -4.58 -1.61
CA ALA A 167 14.61 -5.32 -1.50
C ALA A 167 14.79 -6.34 -2.64
N THR A 168 13.72 -7.06 -3.00
CA THR A 168 13.71 -7.97 -4.15
C THR A 168 14.02 -7.23 -5.44
N LEU A 169 13.38 -6.09 -5.68
CA LEU A 169 13.63 -5.28 -6.87
C LEU A 169 15.04 -4.75 -6.93
N LEU A 170 15.60 -4.28 -5.80
CA LEU A 170 16.99 -3.83 -5.73
C LEU A 170 17.98 -4.96 -6.02
N ALA A 171 17.75 -6.14 -5.46
CA ALA A 171 18.59 -7.31 -5.71
C ALA A 171 18.60 -7.69 -7.19
N GLN A 172 17.42 -7.70 -7.83
CA GLN A 172 17.28 -7.96 -9.27
C GLN A 172 17.90 -6.84 -10.12
N ALA A 173 17.74 -5.56 -9.73
CA ALA A 173 18.38 -4.44 -10.41
C ALA A 173 19.90 -4.59 -10.42
N ARG A 174 20.50 -4.99 -9.31
CA ARG A 174 21.93 -5.24 -9.19
C ARG A 174 22.37 -6.49 -9.98
N GLN A 175 21.58 -7.55 -9.94
CA GLN A 175 21.84 -8.78 -10.69
C GLN A 175 21.87 -8.54 -12.20
N TRP A 176 20.98 -7.68 -12.71
CA TRP A 176 20.83 -7.40 -14.14
C TRP A 176 21.44 -6.05 -14.55
N ARG A 177 22.29 -5.49 -13.71
CA ARG A 177 22.92 -4.18 -13.84
C ARG A 177 23.56 -3.93 -15.19
N ASP A 178 24.22 -4.94 -15.72
CA ASP A 178 25.03 -4.87 -16.95
C ASP A 178 24.37 -5.59 -18.15
N ILE A 179 23.11 -6.01 -18.03
CA ILE A 179 22.39 -6.70 -19.11
C ILE A 179 21.77 -5.67 -20.07
N PRO A 180 22.31 -5.53 -21.32
CA PRO A 180 21.78 -4.61 -22.30
C PRO A 180 20.37 -5.02 -22.73
N MET A 181 19.52 -4.04 -22.97
CA MET A 181 18.14 -4.23 -23.41
C MET A 181 17.74 -3.13 -24.39
N LEU A 182 17.04 -3.49 -25.44
CA LEU A 182 16.44 -2.51 -26.36
C LEU A 182 15.33 -1.77 -25.64
N ALA A 183 15.46 -0.45 -25.47
CA ALA A 183 14.35 0.37 -25.00
C ALA A 183 13.32 0.61 -26.11
N ARG A 184 12.08 0.82 -25.70
CA ARG A 184 10.98 1.16 -26.62
C ARG A 184 10.27 2.40 -26.12
N THR A 185 10.31 3.46 -26.92
CA THR A 185 9.50 4.65 -26.70
C THR A 185 8.39 4.69 -27.73
N HIS A 186 7.16 4.98 -27.32
CA HIS A 186 5.99 4.87 -28.20
C HIS A 186 5.87 3.49 -28.90
N GLY A 187 6.38 2.42 -28.26
CA GLY A 187 6.44 1.07 -28.81
C GLY A 187 7.51 0.86 -29.87
N GLN A 188 8.28 1.90 -30.25
CA GLN A 188 9.33 1.83 -31.26
C GLN A 188 10.71 1.63 -30.63
N PRO A 189 11.65 0.91 -31.32
CA PRO A 189 13.04 0.81 -30.90
C PRO A 189 13.67 2.19 -30.63
N ALA A 190 14.32 2.30 -29.49
CA ALA A 190 14.98 3.53 -29.03
C ALA A 190 16.37 3.19 -28.46
N SER A 191 17.07 4.21 -27.95
CA SER A 191 18.42 4.07 -27.38
C SER A 191 18.45 2.96 -26.33
N PRO A 192 19.40 2.02 -26.40
CA PRO A 192 19.50 0.90 -25.47
C PRO A 192 19.67 1.35 -24.03
N VAL A 193 19.21 0.49 -23.12
CA VAL A 193 19.31 0.62 -21.66
C VAL A 193 19.92 -0.64 -21.08
N THR A 194 20.05 -0.73 -19.75
CA THR A 194 20.20 -2.03 -19.10
C THR A 194 18.93 -2.41 -18.35
N LEU A 195 18.66 -3.71 -18.30
CA LEU A 195 17.52 -4.25 -17.58
C LEU A 195 17.55 -3.83 -16.09
N GLY A 196 18.73 -3.88 -15.47
CA GLY A 196 18.89 -3.45 -14.07
C GLY A 196 18.55 -1.99 -13.85
N LYS A 197 18.86 -1.10 -14.81
CA LYS A 197 18.47 0.32 -14.70
C LYS A 197 16.95 0.50 -14.80
N GLU A 198 16.25 -0.27 -15.61
CA GLU A 198 14.81 -0.23 -15.68
C GLU A 198 14.16 -0.68 -14.35
N TRP A 199 14.68 -1.72 -13.69
CA TRP A 199 14.29 -2.10 -12.33
C TRP A 199 14.60 -1.02 -11.30
N ALA A 200 15.76 -0.37 -11.41
CA ALA A 200 16.17 0.73 -10.53
C ALA A 200 15.21 1.91 -10.56
N VAL A 201 14.51 2.17 -11.66
CA VAL A 201 13.48 3.21 -11.75
C VAL A 201 12.38 2.96 -10.72
N PHE A 202 11.89 1.72 -10.61
CA PHE A 202 10.82 1.37 -9.66
C PHE A 202 11.31 1.42 -8.21
N VAL A 203 12.54 0.98 -7.95
CA VAL A 203 13.17 1.11 -6.61
C VAL A 203 13.23 2.57 -6.18
N ASN A 204 13.74 3.45 -7.04
CA ASN A 204 13.86 4.87 -6.75
C ASN A 204 12.49 5.55 -6.51
N ARG A 205 11.48 5.18 -7.31
CA ARG A 205 10.12 5.69 -7.14
C ARG A 205 9.49 5.23 -5.82
N LEU A 206 9.71 3.96 -5.44
CA LEU A 206 9.23 3.40 -4.18
C LEU A 206 9.92 4.04 -2.98
N ASP A 207 11.23 4.28 -3.04
CA ASP A 207 11.99 4.89 -1.94
C ASP A 207 11.38 6.22 -1.51
N ALA A 208 11.02 7.08 -2.46
CA ALA A 208 10.37 8.36 -2.17
C ALA A 208 9.01 8.20 -1.45
N GLN A 209 8.24 7.17 -1.80
CA GLN A 209 6.94 6.92 -1.16
C GLN A 209 7.10 6.24 0.21
N LEU A 210 8.10 5.39 0.36
CA LEU A 210 8.38 4.75 1.65
C LEU A 210 8.89 5.75 2.68
N ASP A 211 9.72 6.74 2.28
CA ASP A 211 10.14 7.84 3.15
C ASP A 211 8.93 8.63 3.68
N GLU A 212 7.97 8.94 2.82
CA GLU A 212 6.73 9.62 3.20
C GLU A 212 5.87 8.76 4.13
N LEU A 213 5.74 7.45 3.85
CA LEU A 213 4.93 6.53 4.65
C LEU A 213 5.53 6.26 6.04
N GLU A 214 6.85 6.16 6.16
CA GLU A 214 7.56 5.91 7.42
C GLU A 214 7.48 7.10 8.38
N THR A 215 7.41 8.31 7.84
CA THR A 215 7.32 9.56 8.62
C THR A 215 5.90 10.09 8.72
N PHE A 216 4.90 9.32 8.27
CA PHE A 216 3.52 9.78 8.20
C PHE A 216 2.94 10.08 9.59
N GLU A 217 2.37 11.28 9.77
CA GLU A 217 1.68 11.70 10.99
C GLU A 217 0.19 11.36 10.93
N TYR A 218 -0.26 10.49 11.81
CA TYR A 218 -1.67 10.05 11.87
C TYR A 218 -2.50 11.03 12.70
N GLY A 219 -3.42 11.73 12.04
CA GLY A 219 -4.31 12.72 12.65
C GLY A 219 -5.31 12.11 13.62
N ALA A 220 -5.58 12.80 14.73
CA ALA A 220 -6.55 12.39 15.74
C ALA A 220 -7.34 13.58 16.30
N LYS A 221 -8.61 13.33 16.63
CA LYS A 221 -9.46 14.31 17.34
C LYS A 221 -9.67 13.89 18.78
N PHE A 222 -9.49 14.84 19.69
CA PHE A 222 -9.81 14.69 21.09
C PHE A 222 -10.20 16.05 21.69
N GLY A 223 -11.46 16.19 22.14
CA GLY A 223 -11.96 17.49 22.62
C GLY A 223 -13.44 17.49 23.03
N GLY A 224 -14.05 16.32 23.28
CA GLY A 224 -15.46 16.20 23.67
C GLY A 224 -16.44 16.31 22.50
N ALA A 225 -17.71 16.50 22.82
CA ALA A 225 -18.85 16.35 21.90
C ALA A 225 -18.77 17.20 20.61
N THR A 226 -18.15 18.38 20.68
CA THR A 226 -18.01 19.30 19.54
C THR A 226 -16.59 19.88 19.40
N GLY A 227 -15.60 19.26 20.05
CA GLY A 227 -14.18 19.60 19.87
C GLY A 227 -13.63 20.73 20.74
N GLN A 228 -14.39 21.19 21.74
CA GLN A 228 -14.05 22.36 22.55
C GLN A 228 -14.13 22.11 24.08
N PHE A 229 -14.10 20.84 24.52
CA PHE A 229 -14.03 20.43 25.94
C PHE A 229 -15.16 20.93 26.82
N ASN A 230 -16.38 21.16 26.32
CA ASN A 230 -17.49 21.75 27.11
C ASN A 230 -17.70 21.05 28.46
N ALA A 231 -17.85 19.72 28.47
CA ALA A 231 -18.09 18.95 29.68
C ALA A 231 -16.88 18.98 30.63
N HIS A 232 -15.68 18.87 30.10
CA HIS A 232 -14.44 18.92 30.86
C HIS A 232 -14.24 20.27 31.54
N ALA A 233 -14.40 21.37 30.76
CA ALA A 233 -14.18 22.72 31.26
C ALA A 233 -15.20 23.13 32.32
N VAL A 234 -16.44 22.66 32.22
CA VAL A 234 -17.47 22.95 33.22
C VAL A 234 -17.27 22.15 34.50
N ALA A 235 -16.79 20.91 34.38
CA ALA A 235 -16.55 20.03 35.52
C ALA A 235 -15.28 20.44 36.29
N PHE A 236 -14.20 20.73 35.55
CA PHE A 236 -12.90 21.08 36.13
C PHE A 236 -12.30 22.31 35.43
N PRO A 237 -12.78 23.53 35.76
CA PRO A 237 -12.41 24.76 35.07
C PRO A 237 -10.96 25.20 35.29
N SER A 238 -10.26 24.64 36.28
CA SER A 238 -8.87 24.94 36.59
C SER A 238 -7.87 24.10 35.79
N VAL A 239 -8.34 23.05 35.05
CA VAL A 239 -7.47 22.16 34.29
C VAL A 239 -7.26 22.76 32.91
N ASP A 240 -6.01 22.78 32.44
CA ASP A 240 -5.64 23.10 31.05
C ASP A 240 -5.90 21.89 30.15
N TRP A 241 -7.17 21.76 29.72
CA TRP A 241 -7.61 20.64 28.90
C TRP A 241 -6.93 20.58 27.51
N ILE A 242 -6.45 21.70 26.99
CA ILE A 242 -5.70 21.71 25.73
C ILE A 242 -4.35 21.05 25.93
N LYS A 243 -3.61 21.45 26.97
CA LYS A 243 -2.33 20.86 27.35
C LYS A 243 -2.47 19.38 27.69
N PHE A 244 -3.50 19.02 28.48
CA PHE A 244 -3.81 17.63 28.81
C PHE A 244 -4.02 16.79 27.54
N ALA A 245 -4.89 17.23 26.63
CA ALA A 245 -5.21 16.51 25.40
C ALA A 245 -3.99 16.34 24.48
N ASN A 246 -3.12 17.36 24.37
CA ASN A 246 -1.88 17.25 23.60
C ASN A 246 -0.94 16.21 24.23
N ALA A 247 -0.76 16.23 25.55
CA ALA A 247 0.07 15.27 26.26
C ALA A 247 -0.48 13.83 26.12
N PHE A 248 -1.80 13.66 26.17
CA PHE A 248 -2.46 12.37 25.98
C PHE A 248 -2.33 11.85 24.56
N VAL A 249 -2.74 12.63 23.56
CA VAL A 249 -2.80 12.17 22.16
C VAL A 249 -1.41 12.09 21.55
N GLU A 250 -0.58 13.12 21.71
CA GLU A 250 0.75 13.17 21.08
C GLU A 250 1.80 12.41 21.92
N GLY A 251 1.82 12.64 23.25
CA GLY A 251 2.81 12.05 24.13
C GLY A 251 2.54 10.57 24.47
N GLN A 252 1.29 10.20 24.71
CA GLN A 252 0.95 8.84 25.17
C GLN A 252 0.49 7.93 24.03
N LEU A 253 -0.36 8.42 23.12
CA LEU A 253 -0.84 7.62 21.98
C LEU A 253 0.08 7.71 20.74
N GLY A 254 0.96 8.71 20.69
CA GLY A 254 1.89 8.92 19.57
C GLY A 254 1.18 9.27 18.26
N LEU A 255 0.04 9.96 18.35
CA LEU A 255 -0.74 10.46 17.22
C LEU A 255 -0.57 11.99 17.11
N LYS A 256 -1.05 12.59 16.02
CA LYS A 256 -1.04 14.03 15.85
C LYS A 256 -2.41 14.62 16.21
N ARG A 257 -2.49 15.41 17.27
CA ARG A 257 -3.78 16.00 17.64
C ARG A 257 -4.17 17.16 16.74
N SER A 258 -5.34 17.09 16.11
CA SER A 258 -5.99 18.21 15.45
C SER A 258 -6.55 19.18 16.50
N GLN A 259 -6.01 20.41 16.53
CA GLN A 259 -6.29 21.37 17.62
C GLN A 259 -7.69 21.97 17.58
N ILE A 260 -8.22 22.20 16.37
CA ILE A 260 -9.53 22.81 16.13
C ILE A 260 -10.35 21.85 15.27
N THR A 261 -11.36 21.23 15.85
CA THR A 261 -12.18 20.21 15.20
C THR A 261 -13.66 20.42 15.50
N THR A 262 -14.51 19.69 14.81
CA THR A 262 -15.91 19.50 15.14
C THR A 262 -16.07 18.31 16.11
N GLN A 263 -17.14 17.54 16.02
CA GLN A 263 -17.26 16.28 16.76
C GLN A 263 -16.27 15.23 16.27
N ILE A 264 -15.80 15.35 15.00
CA ILE A 264 -14.90 14.40 14.32
C ILE A 264 -13.57 15.05 13.97
N GLU A 265 -12.59 14.22 13.69
CA GLU A 265 -11.35 14.59 13.00
C GLU A 265 -11.68 15.02 11.55
N HIS A 266 -10.87 15.88 10.93
CA HIS A 266 -11.11 16.39 9.58
C HIS A 266 -10.99 15.32 8.50
N TYR A 267 -10.26 14.24 8.79
CA TYR A 267 -9.87 13.16 7.88
C TYR A 267 -8.99 13.60 6.69
N ASP A 268 -8.53 14.85 6.65
CA ASP A 268 -7.60 15.31 5.62
C ASP A 268 -6.29 14.51 5.64
N GLY A 269 -5.78 14.21 6.86
CA GLY A 269 -4.62 13.34 7.03
C GLY A 269 -4.88 11.91 6.55
N LEU A 270 -6.04 11.34 6.86
CA LEU A 270 -6.41 10.01 6.40
C LEU A 270 -6.60 9.96 4.87
N ALA A 271 -7.16 11.03 4.27
CA ALA A 271 -7.24 11.19 2.82
C ALA A 271 -5.84 11.20 2.18
N ALA A 272 -4.91 11.97 2.76
CA ALA A 272 -3.51 12.00 2.31
C ALA A 272 -2.83 10.61 2.42
N TRP A 273 -3.09 9.85 3.49
CA TRP A 273 -2.61 8.49 3.64
C TRP A 273 -3.19 7.56 2.54
N CYS A 274 -4.48 7.68 2.25
CA CYS A 274 -5.12 6.93 1.16
C CYS A 274 -4.49 7.25 -0.19
N ASP A 275 -4.20 8.51 -0.47
CA ASP A 275 -3.54 8.95 -1.71
C ASP A 275 -2.09 8.48 -1.79
N LEU A 276 -1.36 8.45 -0.68
CA LEU A 276 -0.02 7.89 -0.61
C LEU A 276 -0.02 6.38 -0.94
N MET A 277 -0.93 5.62 -0.33
CA MET A 277 -1.08 4.19 -0.65
C MET A 277 -1.44 3.96 -2.12
N ARG A 278 -2.31 4.79 -2.69
CA ARG A 278 -2.64 4.73 -4.13
C ARG A 278 -1.41 4.98 -5.01
N ARG A 279 -0.55 5.95 -4.67
CA ARG A 279 0.70 6.21 -5.40
C ARG A 279 1.63 5.00 -5.37
N ILE A 280 1.78 4.36 -4.20
CA ILE A 280 2.55 3.11 -4.06
C ILE A 280 1.96 2.01 -4.96
N HIS A 281 0.66 1.78 -4.89
CA HIS A 281 -0.02 0.78 -5.72
C HIS A 281 0.12 1.06 -7.22
N ILE A 282 0.06 2.33 -7.64
CA ILE A 282 0.23 2.73 -9.04
C ILE A 282 1.64 2.43 -9.54
N ILE A 283 2.68 2.68 -8.72
CA ILE A 283 4.07 2.34 -9.07
C ILE A 283 4.23 0.82 -9.27
N LEU A 284 3.67 0.04 -8.36
CA LEU A 284 3.75 -1.42 -8.43
C LEU A 284 2.90 -2.01 -9.57
N MET A 285 1.76 -1.39 -9.87
CA MET A 285 0.92 -1.75 -11.01
C MET A 285 1.62 -1.46 -12.35
N ASP A 286 2.28 -0.32 -12.46
CA ASP A 286 3.09 0.07 -13.62
C ASP A 286 4.19 -0.97 -13.87
N MET A 287 4.90 -1.36 -12.82
CA MET A 287 5.87 -2.45 -12.91
C MET A 287 5.26 -3.79 -13.33
N CYS A 288 4.09 -4.17 -12.81
CA CYS A 288 3.43 -5.41 -13.22
C CYS A 288 3.15 -5.42 -14.73
N ARG A 289 2.77 -4.28 -15.30
CA ARG A 289 2.52 -4.12 -16.75
C ARG A 289 3.79 -4.21 -17.56
N ASP A 290 4.88 -3.61 -17.12
CA ASP A 290 6.17 -3.72 -17.79
C ASP A 290 6.68 -5.16 -17.78
N VAL A 291 6.63 -5.85 -16.62
CA VAL A 291 7.05 -7.25 -16.52
C VAL A 291 6.17 -8.15 -17.41
N TRP A 292 4.85 -7.93 -17.42
CA TRP A 292 3.95 -8.63 -18.32
C TRP A 292 4.35 -8.44 -19.79
N THR A 293 4.70 -7.21 -20.16
CA THR A 293 5.16 -6.87 -21.52
C THR A 293 6.48 -7.56 -21.85
N TYR A 294 7.46 -7.55 -20.92
CA TYR A 294 8.74 -8.24 -21.12
C TYR A 294 8.57 -9.75 -21.22
N ILE A 295 7.63 -10.36 -20.52
CA ILE A 295 7.27 -11.77 -20.70
C ILE A 295 6.67 -11.99 -22.09
N SER A 296 5.82 -11.11 -22.60
CA SER A 296 5.21 -11.21 -23.94
C SER A 296 6.23 -11.04 -25.06
N LEU A 297 7.34 -10.33 -24.81
CA LEU A 297 8.48 -10.18 -25.72
C LEU A 297 9.50 -11.34 -25.61
N ASP A 298 9.23 -12.32 -24.76
CA ASP A 298 10.14 -13.45 -24.46
C ASP A 298 11.49 -13.00 -23.82
N TYR A 299 11.50 -11.81 -23.21
CA TYR A 299 12.66 -11.34 -22.43
C TYR A 299 12.76 -12.06 -21.09
N PHE A 300 11.62 -12.51 -20.56
CA PHE A 300 11.53 -13.40 -19.41
C PHE A 300 10.74 -14.65 -19.73
N LYS A 301 11.21 -15.77 -19.16
CA LYS A 301 10.42 -16.98 -18.95
C LYS A 301 9.99 -17.06 -17.50
N GLN A 302 9.00 -17.87 -17.20
CA GLN A 302 8.55 -18.09 -15.84
C GLN A 302 8.88 -19.52 -15.41
N GLN A 303 9.44 -19.64 -14.22
CA GLN A 303 9.73 -20.95 -13.63
C GLN A 303 8.41 -21.70 -13.36
N ILE A 304 8.32 -22.93 -13.88
CA ILE A 304 7.20 -23.83 -13.64
C ILE A 304 7.50 -24.59 -12.34
N LYS A 305 6.56 -24.54 -11.38
CA LYS A 305 6.62 -25.40 -10.20
C LYS A 305 5.99 -26.77 -10.54
N ALA A 306 6.59 -27.86 -10.05
CA ALA A 306 6.04 -29.21 -10.24
C ALA A 306 4.59 -29.25 -9.72
N GLY A 307 3.66 -29.71 -10.57
CA GLY A 307 2.24 -29.79 -10.25
C GLY A 307 1.40 -28.53 -10.60
N GLU A 308 2.02 -27.40 -10.96
CA GLU A 308 1.28 -26.23 -11.48
C GLU A 308 0.86 -26.47 -12.94
N VAL A 309 -0.41 -26.19 -13.26
CA VAL A 309 -0.95 -26.24 -14.63
C VAL A 309 -0.94 -24.81 -15.18
N GLY A 310 -0.07 -24.53 -16.14
CA GLY A 310 0.08 -23.18 -16.72
C GLY A 310 -1.12 -22.71 -17.57
N SER A 311 -1.80 -23.66 -18.22
CA SER A 311 -3.01 -23.41 -19.02
C SER A 311 -3.86 -24.69 -19.06
N SER A 312 -5.17 -24.57 -18.99
CA SER A 312 -6.10 -25.71 -19.10
C SER A 312 -6.11 -26.36 -20.49
N ALA A 313 -5.74 -25.63 -21.54
CA ALA A 313 -5.81 -26.09 -22.94
C ALA A 313 -4.43 -26.28 -23.59
N MET A 314 -3.39 -25.58 -23.16
CA MET A 314 -2.06 -25.58 -23.77
C MET A 314 -0.98 -25.79 -22.69
N PRO A 315 -0.48 -27.03 -22.48
CA PRO A 315 0.42 -27.35 -21.38
C PRO A 315 1.76 -26.58 -21.40
N HIS A 316 2.22 -26.11 -22.58
CA HIS A 316 3.44 -25.34 -22.74
C HIS A 316 3.28 -23.84 -22.42
N LYS A 317 2.04 -23.34 -22.24
CA LYS A 317 1.74 -21.93 -22.03
C LYS A 317 1.75 -21.59 -20.54
N VAL A 318 2.73 -20.82 -20.10
CA VAL A 318 2.84 -20.32 -18.72
C VAL A 318 2.39 -18.86 -18.68
N ASN A 319 1.20 -18.60 -18.14
CA ASN A 319 0.63 -17.27 -18.09
C ASN A 319 1.23 -16.47 -16.93
N PRO A 320 1.43 -15.13 -17.07
CA PRO A 320 1.94 -14.25 -16.01
C PRO A 320 0.85 -13.87 -15.00
N ILE A 321 0.07 -14.87 -14.54
CA ILE A 321 -1.12 -14.66 -13.71
C ILE A 321 -0.83 -13.99 -12.37
N ASP A 322 0.40 -14.11 -11.86
CA ASP A 322 0.78 -13.50 -10.59
C ASP A 322 0.80 -11.96 -10.73
N PHE A 323 1.29 -11.43 -11.85
CA PHE A 323 1.29 -9.99 -12.16
C PHE A 323 -0.11 -9.47 -12.52
N GLU A 324 -0.90 -10.24 -13.27
CA GLU A 324 -2.30 -9.91 -13.59
C GLU A 324 -3.16 -9.86 -12.32
N ASN A 325 -2.97 -10.81 -11.40
CA ASN A 325 -3.66 -10.83 -10.12
C ASN A 325 -3.26 -9.63 -9.23
N ALA A 326 -1.97 -9.27 -9.23
CA ALA A 326 -1.51 -8.08 -8.50
C ALA A 326 -2.15 -6.80 -9.09
N GLU A 327 -2.11 -6.61 -10.40
CA GLU A 327 -2.71 -5.46 -11.08
C GLU A 327 -4.21 -5.33 -10.77
N GLY A 328 -4.97 -6.43 -10.87
CA GLY A 328 -6.40 -6.45 -10.58
C GLY A 328 -6.72 -6.06 -9.13
N ASN A 329 -5.97 -6.60 -8.16
CA ASN A 329 -6.18 -6.29 -6.74
C ASN A 329 -5.76 -4.84 -6.40
N PHE A 330 -4.68 -4.31 -6.97
CA PHE A 330 -4.34 -2.89 -6.83
C PHE A 330 -5.43 -1.98 -7.39
N GLY A 331 -6.06 -2.37 -8.51
CA GLY A 331 -7.17 -1.62 -9.10
C GLY A 331 -8.36 -1.51 -8.15
N VAL A 332 -8.78 -2.62 -7.54
CA VAL A 332 -9.88 -2.63 -6.54
C VAL A 332 -9.51 -1.82 -5.31
N ALA A 333 -8.30 -2.02 -4.76
CA ALA A 333 -7.82 -1.25 -3.61
C ALA A 333 -7.86 0.26 -3.89
N ASN A 334 -7.35 0.69 -5.04
CA ASN A 334 -7.27 2.09 -5.42
C ASN A 334 -8.64 2.75 -5.58
N ALA A 335 -9.64 2.04 -6.08
CA ALA A 335 -11.01 2.54 -6.19
C ALA A 335 -11.62 2.86 -4.81
N LEU A 336 -11.38 1.99 -3.80
CA LEU A 336 -11.84 2.20 -2.44
C LEU A 336 -11.05 3.31 -1.73
N LEU A 337 -9.73 3.33 -1.85
CA LEU A 337 -8.88 4.38 -1.27
C LEU A 337 -9.24 5.77 -1.84
N GLN A 338 -9.54 5.85 -3.15
CA GLN A 338 -10.02 7.08 -3.76
C GLN A 338 -11.33 7.54 -3.15
N HIS A 339 -12.30 6.63 -3.02
CA HIS A 339 -13.58 6.96 -2.39
C HIS A 339 -13.38 7.46 -0.96
N PHE A 340 -12.47 6.87 -0.18
CA PHE A 340 -12.19 7.30 1.18
C PHE A 340 -11.57 8.69 1.22
N ALA A 341 -10.59 8.96 0.35
CA ALA A 341 -9.95 10.27 0.25
C ALA A 341 -10.92 11.39 -0.13
N GLU A 342 -11.90 11.10 -0.99
CA GLU A 342 -12.92 12.06 -1.42
C GLU A 342 -14.07 12.20 -0.42
N LYS A 343 -14.50 11.13 0.24
CA LYS A 343 -15.69 11.11 1.07
C LYS A 343 -15.45 11.53 2.52
N LEU A 344 -14.36 11.05 3.14
CA LEU A 344 -14.16 11.24 4.58
C LEU A 344 -14.01 12.71 4.99
N PRO A 345 -13.30 13.58 4.25
CA PRO A 345 -13.22 15.01 4.59
C PRO A 345 -14.54 15.77 4.48
N VAL A 346 -15.59 15.15 3.91
CA VAL A 346 -16.88 15.79 3.68
C VAL A 346 -17.93 15.24 4.64
N SER A 347 -18.36 16.07 5.60
CA SER A 347 -19.42 15.77 6.56
C SER A 347 -20.45 16.91 6.62
N ARG A 348 -21.61 16.65 7.20
CA ARG A 348 -22.67 17.67 7.39
C ARG A 348 -22.53 18.32 8.74
N MET A 349 -22.41 19.65 8.75
CA MET A 349 -22.28 20.45 9.98
C MET A 349 -21.15 19.90 10.88
N GLN A 350 -21.43 19.58 12.14
CA GLN A 350 -20.41 19.10 13.08
C GLN A 350 -20.16 17.60 12.95
N ARG A 351 -21.08 16.84 12.40
CA ARG A 351 -20.97 15.42 12.02
C ARG A 351 -22.25 14.88 11.40
N ASP A 352 -22.12 13.95 10.44
CA ASP A 352 -23.12 12.92 10.12
C ASP A 352 -22.54 11.51 10.34
N LEU A 353 -23.36 10.44 10.21
CA LEU A 353 -22.93 9.07 10.50
C LEU A 353 -22.12 8.40 9.36
N THR A 354 -22.03 9.03 8.19
CA THR A 354 -21.45 8.39 6.99
C THR A 354 -19.98 8.06 7.17
N ASP A 355 -19.23 8.80 7.99
CA ASP A 355 -17.85 8.50 8.35
C ASP A 355 -17.72 7.10 8.97
N SER A 356 -18.54 6.74 9.93
CA SER A 356 -18.50 5.44 10.59
C SER A 356 -18.73 4.28 9.62
N THR A 357 -19.65 4.44 8.67
CA THR A 357 -19.92 3.42 7.63
C THR A 357 -18.71 3.21 6.73
N VAL A 358 -18.05 4.30 6.30
CA VAL A 358 -16.89 4.25 5.39
C VAL A 358 -15.67 3.69 6.10
N LEU A 359 -15.37 4.18 7.31
CA LEU A 359 -14.20 3.77 8.10
C LEU A 359 -14.17 2.28 8.44
N ARG A 360 -15.33 1.62 8.59
CA ARG A 360 -15.41 0.16 8.80
C ARG A 360 -14.87 -0.66 7.63
N ASN A 361 -14.70 -0.03 6.45
CA ASN A 361 -14.17 -0.68 5.26
C ASN A 361 -12.67 -0.43 5.03
N LEU A 362 -11.94 0.21 5.95
CA LEU A 362 -10.50 0.48 5.81
C LEU A 362 -9.68 -0.81 5.61
N SER A 363 -10.10 -1.92 6.20
CA SER A 363 -9.45 -3.22 6.02
C SER A 363 -9.51 -3.74 4.58
N VAL A 364 -10.54 -3.39 3.82
CA VAL A 364 -10.81 -3.95 2.49
C VAL A 364 -9.73 -3.57 1.46
N PRO A 365 -9.42 -2.27 1.25
CA PRO A 365 -8.34 -1.92 0.32
C PRO A 365 -6.95 -2.39 0.78
N LEU A 366 -6.69 -2.42 2.10
CA LEU A 366 -5.44 -2.98 2.61
C LEU A 366 -5.37 -4.49 2.34
N GLY A 367 -6.47 -5.22 2.53
CA GLY A 367 -6.54 -6.64 2.21
C GLY A 367 -6.25 -6.93 0.73
N HIS A 368 -6.84 -6.16 -0.20
CA HIS A 368 -6.51 -6.25 -1.62
C HIS A 368 -5.05 -5.89 -1.89
N GLY A 369 -4.49 -4.87 -1.23
CA GLY A 369 -3.07 -4.54 -1.29
C GLY A 369 -2.18 -5.72 -0.88
N MET A 370 -2.49 -6.38 0.24
CA MET A 370 -1.76 -7.57 0.72
C MET A 370 -1.79 -8.73 -0.28
N VAL A 371 -2.95 -8.98 -0.90
CA VAL A 371 -3.07 -10.01 -1.96
C VAL A 371 -2.18 -9.65 -3.16
N ALA A 372 -2.17 -8.39 -3.55
CA ALA A 372 -1.36 -7.89 -4.66
C ALA A 372 0.14 -7.98 -4.36
N PHE A 373 0.59 -7.56 -3.17
CA PHE A 373 1.99 -7.66 -2.74
C PHE A 373 2.48 -9.11 -2.76
N ALA A 374 1.71 -10.03 -2.17
CA ALA A 374 2.06 -11.45 -2.15
C ALA A 374 2.09 -12.06 -3.57
N SER A 375 1.20 -11.64 -4.45
CA SER A 375 1.18 -12.11 -5.84
C SER A 375 2.36 -11.57 -6.63
N MET A 376 2.66 -10.28 -6.51
CA MET A 376 3.82 -9.66 -7.16
C MET A 376 5.14 -10.31 -6.69
N GLN A 377 5.33 -10.48 -5.38
CA GLN A 377 6.52 -11.13 -4.83
C GLN A 377 6.71 -12.56 -5.36
N LYS A 378 5.61 -13.33 -5.42
CA LYS A 378 5.60 -14.67 -6.02
C LYS A 378 5.99 -14.62 -7.50
N GLY A 379 5.45 -13.67 -8.27
CA GLY A 379 5.75 -13.49 -9.69
C GLY A 379 7.21 -13.13 -9.93
N LEU A 380 7.75 -12.16 -9.18
CA LEU A 380 9.16 -11.74 -9.25
C LEU A 380 10.13 -12.90 -9.00
N GLY A 381 9.79 -13.77 -8.03
CA GLY A 381 10.59 -14.97 -7.72
C GLY A 381 10.55 -16.06 -8.79
N LYS A 382 9.66 -15.98 -9.78
CA LYS A 382 9.56 -16.94 -10.91
C LYS A 382 10.25 -16.47 -12.19
N LEU A 383 10.74 -15.24 -12.26
CA LEU A 383 11.32 -14.68 -13.46
C LEU A 383 12.66 -15.36 -13.80
N LEU A 384 12.78 -15.87 -15.02
CA LEU A 384 13.99 -16.41 -15.60
C LEU A 384 14.38 -15.53 -16.80
N LEU A 385 15.53 -14.88 -16.71
CA LEU A 385 16.04 -14.00 -17.75
C LEU A 385 16.35 -14.77 -19.03
N ASN A 386 15.94 -14.25 -20.19
CA ASN A 386 16.27 -14.72 -21.52
C ASN A 386 17.20 -13.70 -22.21
N ALA A 387 18.47 -13.69 -21.80
CA ALA A 387 19.47 -12.74 -22.31
C ALA A 387 19.70 -12.88 -23.82
N ASP A 388 19.66 -14.11 -24.35
CA ASP A 388 19.84 -14.36 -25.78
C ASP A 388 18.76 -13.68 -26.63
N ARG A 389 17.50 -13.65 -26.12
CA ARG A 389 16.42 -12.95 -26.80
C ARG A 389 16.61 -11.44 -26.80
N MET A 390 17.09 -10.88 -25.67
CA MET A 390 17.39 -9.44 -25.58
C MET A 390 18.50 -9.05 -26.54
N GLU A 391 19.59 -9.83 -26.58
CA GLU A 391 20.70 -9.60 -27.48
C GLU A 391 20.26 -9.71 -28.94
N SER A 392 19.46 -10.72 -29.29
CA SER A 392 18.90 -10.87 -30.65
C SER A 392 18.07 -9.65 -31.06
N ASP A 393 17.28 -9.09 -30.14
CA ASP A 393 16.45 -7.90 -30.42
C ASP A 393 17.32 -6.64 -30.61
N LEU A 394 18.42 -6.49 -29.84
CA LEU A 394 19.42 -5.43 -30.04
C LEU A 394 20.08 -5.54 -31.41
N GLN A 395 20.57 -6.74 -31.78
CA GLN A 395 21.26 -6.98 -33.05
C GLN A 395 20.34 -6.79 -34.26
N ALA A 396 19.03 -6.97 -34.11
CA ALA A 396 18.07 -6.68 -35.16
C ALA A 396 17.78 -5.17 -35.33
N ASN A 397 18.30 -4.29 -34.46
CA ASN A 397 17.95 -2.87 -34.40
C ASN A 397 19.16 -1.92 -34.40
N TRP A 398 20.14 -2.14 -35.28
CA TRP A 398 21.37 -1.32 -35.36
C TRP A 398 21.11 0.20 -35.56
N ALA A 399 19.99 0.58 -36.12
CA ALA A 399 19.63 1.99 -36.28
C ALA A 399 19.63 2.80 -34.96
N VAL A 400 19.53 2.15 -33.81
CA VAL A 400 19.47 2.81 -32.48
C VAL A 400 20.80 3.49 -32.11
N VAL A 401 21.94 3.11 -32.70
CA VAL A 401 23.24 3.76 -32.48
C VAL A 401 23.38 5.09 -33.23
N ALA A 402 22.46 5.40 -34.15
CA ALA A 402 22.52 6.61 -34.96
C ALA A 402 22.57 7.90 -34.12
N GLU A 403 21.90 7.92 -32.96
CA GLU A 403 21.97 9.05 -32.01
C GLU A 403 23.41 9.25 -31.47
N GLY A 404 24.07 8.17 -31.08
CA GLY A 404 25.47 8.21 -30.60
C GLY A 404 26.42 8.69 -31.69
N ILE A 405 26.28 8.14 -32.91
CA ILE A 405 27.08 8.55 -34.07
C ILE A 405 26.87 10.04 -34.35
N GLN A 406 25.61 10.50 -34.42
CA GLN A 406 25.29 11.93 -34.65
C GLN A 406 25.94 12.83 -33.59
N THR A 407 25.92 12.41 -32.34
CA THR A 407 26.46 13.20 -31.22
C THR A 407 27.98 13.30 -31.31
N ILE A 408 28.69 12.24 -31.65
CA ILE A 408 30.13 12.24 -31.89
C ILE A 408 30.47 13.16 -33.08
N LEU A 409 29.74 13.03 -34.19
CA LEU A 409 29.93 13.88 -35.36
C LEU A 409 29.72 15.37 -35.07
N ARG A 410 28.76 15.71 -34.21
CA ARG A 410 28.55 17.11 -33.72
C ARG A 410 29.73 17.59 -32.91
N ARG A 411 30.28 16.78 -32.04
CA ARG A 411 31.49 17.08 -31.25
C ARG A 411 32.66 17.41 -32.14
N GLU A 412 32.79 16.72 -33.26
CA GLU A 412 33.86 16.92 -34.24
C GLU A 412 33.59 18.02 -35.27
N GLY A 413 32.48 18.71 -35.17
CA GLY A 413 32.15 19.80 -36.09
C GLY A 413 31.75 19.35 -37.51
N TYR A 414 31.35 18.06 -37.68
CA TYR A 414 30.93 17.53 -38.97
C TYR A 414 29.70 18.27 -39.52
N PRO A 415 29.67 18.68 -40.81
CA PRO A 415 28.57 19.41 -41.36
C PRO A 415 27.28 18.60 -41.47
N LYS A 416 26.17 19.11 -40.93
CA LYS A 416 24.81 18.52 -41.03
C LYS A 416 24.75 17.03 -40.68
N PRO A 417 25.21 16.59 -39.48
CA PRO A 417 25.31 15.17 -39.13
C PRO A 417 23.92 14.48 -39.09
N TYR A 418 22.87 15.20 -38.72
CA TYR A 418 21.50 14.65 -38.72
C TYR A 418 21.03 14.29 -40.16
N GLU A 419 21.26 15.17 -41.12
CA GLU A 419 20.88 14.97 -42.51
C GLU A 419 21.66 13.79 -43.15
N ALA A 420 22.93 13.63 -42.80
CA ALA A 420 23.76 12.53 -43.24
C ALA A 420 23.18 11.17 -42.78
N LEU A 421 22.82 11.05 -41.50
CA LEU A 421 22.18 9.86 -40.94
C LEU A 421 20.76 9.63 -41.42
N LYS A 422 19.99 10.71 -41.61
CA LYS A 422 18.64 10.64 -42.17
C LYS A 422 18.63 10.08 -43.59
N ALA A 423 19.65 10.34 -44.40
CA ALA A 423 19.78 9.78 -45.73
C ALA A 423 19.98 8.25 -45.65
N LEU A 424 20.75 7.74 -44.69
CA LEU A 424 20.93 6.32 -44.43
C LEU A 424 19.60 5.65 -44.00
N THR A 425 18.86 6.27 -43.10
CA THR A 425 17.66 5.66 -42.52
C THR A 425 16.40 5.69 -43.42
N ARG A 426 16.39 6.51 -44.49
CA ARG A 426 15.26 6.67 -45.38
C ARG A 426 15.25 5.79 -46.63
N GLN A 427 16.29 4.97 -46.83
CA GLN A 427 16.42 4.15 -48.01
C GLN A 427 15.60 2.84 -48.02
N ASN A 428 14.68 2.64 -47.06
CA ASN A 428 13.88 1.42 -46.85
C ASN A 428 14.68 0.10 -46.82
N THR A 429 15.99 0.19 -46.53
CA THR A 429 16.86 -0.96 -46.35
C THR A 429 17.00 -1.31 -44.91
N VAL A 430 17.22 -2.58 -44.62
CA VAL A 430 17.57 -3.03 -43.24
C VAL A 430 18.87 -2.33 -42.84
N ILE A 431 18.86 -1.60 -41.72
CA ILE A 431 20.06 -0.99 -41.16
C ILE A 431 20.64 -1.99 -40.18
N ASP A 432 21.63 -2.73 -40.65
CA ASP A 432 22.44 -3.69 -39.89
C ASP A 432 23.85 -3.12 -39.60
N GLU A 433 24.68 -3.92 -38.94
CA GLU A 433 26.09 -3.61 -38.63
C GLU A 433 26.86 -3.19 -39.88
N SER A 434 26.65 -3.92 -40.99
CA SER A 434 27.33 -3.67 -42.26
C SER A 434 26.97 -2.31 -42.85
N ALA A 435 25.69 -1.96 -42.82
CA ALA A 435 25.19 -0.65 -43.29
C ALA A 435 25.77 0.51 -42.46
N ILE A 436 25.83 0.38 -41.15
CA ILE A 436 26.44 1.35 -40.25
C ILE A 436 27.96 1.43 -40.51
N GLY A 437 28.64 0.31 -40.67
CA GLY A 437 30.08 0.22 -41.01
C GLY A 437 30.39 0.95 -42.33
N ALA A 438 29.64 0.65 -43.40
CA ALA A 438 29.80 1.31 -44.69
C ALA A 438 29.55 2.85 -44.59
N PHE A 439 28.59 3.26 -43.83
CA PHE A 439 28.32 4.69 -43.55
C PHE A 439 29.51 5.35 -42.86
N ILE A 440 30.12 4.72 -41.82
CA ILE A 440 31.28 5.25 -41.09
C ILE A 440 32.48 5.40 -42.02
N GLU A 441 32.73 4.40 -42.89
CA GLU A 441 33.85 4.45 -43.85
C GLU A 441 33.73 5.63 -44.84
N GLY A 442 32.49 5.99 -45.23
CA GLY A 442 32.21 7.10 -46.13
C GLY A 442 32.32 8.49 -45.48
N LEU A 443 32.52 8.59 -44.16
CA LEU A 443 32.62 9.87 -43.47
C LEU A 443 33.97 10.56 -43.70
N ASP A 444 33.93 11.87 -43.92
CA ASP A 444 35.15 12.73 -43.98
C ASP A 444 35.53 13.15 -42.56
N VAL A 445 36.09 12.20 -41.78
CA VAL A 445 36.61 12.40 -40.43
C VAL A 445 37.91 11.63 -40.26
N SER A 446 38.68 11.93 -39.20
CA SER A 446 39.95 11.22 -38.94
C SER A 446 39.74 9.73 -38.66
N GLU A 447 40.75 8.89 -38.93
CA GLU A 447 40.69 7.46 -38.60
C GLU A 447 40.51 7.19 -37.11
N ALA A 448 40.98 8.07 -36.24
CA ALA A 448 40.72 7.98 -34.79
C ALA A 448 39.24 8.08 -34.49
N ILE A 449 38.50 8.98 -35.15
CA ILE A 449 37.05 9.14 -35.01
C ILE A 449 36.28 7.96 -35.64
N LYS A 450 36.72 7.50 -36.84
CA LYS A 450 36.17 6.28 -37.43
C LYS A 450 36.33 5.06 -36.50
N TYR A 451 37.51 4.92 -35.88
CA TYR A 451 37.74 3.87 -34.90
C TYR A 451 36.78 3.98 -33.69
N GLU A 452 36.59 5.17 -33.13
CA GLU A 452 35.61 5.41 -32.05
C GLU A 452 34.21 5.02 -32.48
N LEU A 453 33.77 5.43 -33.67
CA LEU A 453 32.44 5.15 -34.21
C LEU A 453 32.21 3.64 -34.46
N ARG A 454 33.23 2.91 -35.01
CA ARG A 454 33.15 1.44 -35.23
C ARG A 454 32.98 0.64 -33.94
N ARG A 455 33.33 1.20 -32.79
CA ARG A 455 33.14 0.56 -31.49
C ARG A 455 31.73 0.67 -30.94
N LEU A 456 30.89 1.53 -31.49
CA LEU A 456 29.51 1.64 -31.07
C LEU A 456 28.71 0.44 -31.59
N SER A 457 27.99 -0.19 -30.69
CA SER A 457 27.03 -1.26 -31.01
C SER A 457 25.76 -1.09 -30.17
N PRO A 458 24.62 -1.66 -30.57
CA PRO A 458 23.41 -1.64 -29.73
C PRO A 458 23.66 -2.18 -28.33
N SER A 459 24.53 -3.19 -28.16
CA SER A 459 24.79 -3.83 -26.87
C SER A 459 25.72 -3.03 -25.95
N ASN A 460 26.46 -2.06 -26.46
CA ASN A 460 27.38 -1.24 -25.64
C ASN A 460 26.96 0.25 -25.55
N TYR A 461 25.97 0.68 -26.33
CA TYR A 461 25.45 2.04 -26.29
C TYR A 461 24.43 2.20 -25.13
N ILE A 462 24.84 1.88 -23.93
CA ILE A 462 24.02 1.84 -22.71
C ILE A 462 24.29 3.01 -21.72
N GLY A 463 25.16 3.94 -22.12
CA GLY A 463 25.48 5.13 -21.32
C GLY A 463 26.00 4.79 -19.91
N LEU A 464 25.44 5.48 -18.91
CA LEU A 464 25.80 5.33 -17.50
C LEU A 464 24.85 4.41 -16.73
N SER A 465 24.10 3.53 -17.40
CA SER A 465 23.04 2.71 -16.79
C SER A 465 23.53 1.96 -15.54
N ALA A 466 24.68 1.30 -15.61
CA ALA A 466 25.24 0.55 -14.49
C ALA A 466 25.58 1.45 -13.29
N GLN A 467 26.16 2.62 -13.56
CA GLN A 467 26.50 3.59 -12.51
C GLN A 467 25.24 4.15 -11.81
N LEU A 468 24.14 4.33 -12.55
CA LEU A 468 22.85 4.76 -11.99
C LEU A 468 22.30 3.71 -11.03
N VAL A 469 22.42 2.42 -11.34
CA VAL A 469 22.02 1.35 -10.41
C VAL A 469 22.85 1.40 -9.12
N ASP A 470 24.16 1.69 -9.23
CA ASP A 470 25.06 1.76 -8.08
C ASP A 470 24.77 2.92 -7.12
N THR A 471 23.96 3.92 -7.53
CA THR A 471 23.55 5.01 -6.66
C THR A 471 22.49 4.58 -5.63
N LEU A 472 21.80 3.48 -5.87
CA LEU A 472 20.76 2.98 -4.97
C LEU A 472 21.35 2.35 -3.71
N LYS A 473 20.86 2.77 -2.56
CA LYS A 473 21.33 2.31 -1.24
C LYS A 473 20.47 1.15 -0.72
N ASP A 474 21.06 0.34 0.14
CA ASP A 474 20.30 -0.56 1.00
C ASP A 474 19.49 0.26 2.02
N ARG A 475 18.33 -0.29 2.40
CA ARG A 475 17.39 0.38 3.30
C ARG A 475 16.89 -0.58 4.38
#